data_d45de020374a84fbdf92ccd9a5b7b3e5
#
_entry.id   d45de020374a84fbdf92ccd9a5b7b3e5
#
_cell.length_a   1.000
_cell.length_b   1.000
_cell.length_c   1.000
_cell.angle_alpha   90.00
_cell.angle_beta   90.00
_cell.angle_gamma   90.00
#
_symmetry.space_group_name_H-M   'P 1'
#
loop_
_entity.id
_entity.type
_entity.pdbx_description
1 polymer ?
#
loop_
_entity_poly.entity_id
_entity_poly.type
_entity_poly.pdbx_seq_one_letter_code
_entity_poly.pdbx_strand_id
1 'polypeptide(L)'
;MLSLPLLRFWRFEWQFALGALAGLVHDVLVTSGLLSLFDMDFSLTTVAAILTLAGYSVNDKVVTYDRIRENLRKFKKMPQLELLNKSINDIFSRTILTGLTTFLAALALFAFGGDTLRSFSFTIVAGVVVGTYSSIYVSAVLLNLFDLRATQEAKEQVINPFGNVG
;
A
#
# COMPACT_ATOMS: atom_id res chain seq x y z
N MET A 1 -34.28 7.89 -0.86
CA MET A 1 -33.39 8.36 -1.95
C MET A 1 -31.92 8.62 -1.52
N LEU A 2 -31.55 8.49 -0.25
CA LEU A 2 -30.16 8.69 0.26
C LEU A 2 -29.26 7.45 0.15
N SER A 3 -29.80 6.28 -0.16
CA SER A 3 -29.04 5.01 -0.18
C SER A 3 -28.13 4.83 -1.40
N LEU A 4 -28.49 5.38 -2.55
CA LEU A 4 -27.71 5.25 -3.80
C LEU A 4 -26.36 5.97 -3.79
N PRO A 5 -26.23 7.24 -3.30
CA PRO A 5 -24.93 7.91 -3.20
C PRO A 5 -24.02 7.27 -2.15
N LEU A 6 -24.56 6.75 -1.04
CA LEU A 6 -23.80 6.04 -0.03
C LEU A 6 -23.22 4.72 -0.56
N LEU A 7 -24.01 3.92 -1.27
CA LEU A 7 -23.55 2.67 -1.88
C LEU A 7 -22.48 2.88 -2.95
N ARG A 8 -22.54 3.99 -3.70
CA ARG A 8 -21.51 4.34 -4.69
C ARG A 8 -20.26 4.93 -4.07
N PHE A 9 -20.37 5.65 -2.95
CA PHE A 9 -19.22 6.10 -2.16
C PHE A 9 -18.44 4.90 -1.63
N TRP A 10 -19.10 3.91 -1.06
CA TRP A 10 -18.50 2.64 -0.64
C TRP A 10 -17.84 1.89 -1.80
N ARG A 11 -18.42 1.91 -2.96
CA ARG A 11 -17.93 1.20 -4.16
C ARG A 11 -16.59 1.74 -4.69
N PHE A 12 -16.30 3.02 -4.49
CA PHE A 12 -15.00 3.61 -4.88
C PHE A 12 -13.91 3.28 -3.87
N GLU A 13 -14.25 3.21 -2.59
CA GLU A 13 -13.26 2.96 -1.53
C GLU A 13 -12.87 1.48 -1.42
N TRP A 14 -13.76 0.57 -1.77
CA TRP A 14 -13.49 -0.87 -1.68
C TRP A 14 -12.39 -1.35 -2.63
N GLN A 15 -12.23 -0.74 -3.80
CA GLN A 15 -11.15 -1.07 -4.75
C GLN A 15 -9.77 -0.79 -4.12
N PHE A 16 -9.62 0.35 -3.46
CA PHE A 16 -8.40 0.68 -2.72
C PHE A 16 -8.20 -0.22 -1.50
N ALA A 17 -9.28 -0.54 -0.79
CA ALA A 17 -9.23 -1.45 0.34
C ALA A 17 -8.83 -2.87 -0.09
N LEU A 18 -9.39 -3.39 -1.18
CA LEU A 18 -8.99 -4.68 -1.73
C LEU A 18 -7.54 -4.67 -2.22
N GLY A 19 -7.11 -3.61 -2.90
CA GLY A 19 -5.72 -3.46 -3.32
C GLY A 19 -4.76 -3.44 -2.13
N ALA A 20 -5.10 -2.71 -1.05
CA ALA A 20 -4.32 -2.68 0.18
C ALA A 20 -4.26 -4.06 0.85
N LEU A 21 -5.41 -4.75 0.94
CA LEU A 21 -5.49 -6.07 1.54
C LEU A 21 -4.70 -7.12 0.73
N ALA A 22 -4.85 -7.12 -0.58
CA ALA A 22 -4.11 -8.03 -1.45
C ALA A 22 -2.59 -7.80 -1.36
N GLY A 23 -2.17 -6.53 -1.36
CA GLY A 23 -0.76 -6.18 -1.15
C GLY A 23 -0.25 -6.55 0.25
N LEU A 24 -1.09 -6.44 1.29
CA LEU A 24 -0.74 -6.88 2.64
C LEU A 24 -0.55 -8.40 2.71
N VAL A 25 -1.48 -9.15 2.14
CA VAL A 25 -1.39 -10.62 2.06
C VAL A 25 -0.13 -11.04 1.31
N HIS A 26 0.16 -10.41 0.18
CA HIS A 26 1.40 -10.61 -0.57
C HIS A 26 2.64 -10.40 0.32
N ASP A 27 2.73 -9.28 1.04
CA ASP A 27 3.88 -8.95 1.87
C ASP A 27 4.09 -9.94 3.01
N VAL A 28 3.00 -10.33 3.67
CA VAL A 28 3.04 -11.34 4.74
C VAL A 28 3.47 -12.69 4.19
N LEU A 29 2.92 -13.14 3.06
CA LEU A 29 3.27 -14.42 2.45
C LEU A 29 4.73 -14.46 2.00
N VAL A 30 5.20 -13.42 1.31
CA VAL A 30 6.59 -13.36 0.84
C VAL A 30 7.56 -13.30 2.01
N THR A 31 7.27 -12.48 3.03
CA THR A 31 8.12 -12.38 4.22
C THR A 31 8.16 -13.69 5.00
N SER A 32 7.01 -14.37 5.16
CA SER A 32 6.95 -15.69 5.80
C SER A 32 7.69 -16.76 4.99
N GLY A 33 7.62 -16.69 3.66
CA GLY A 33 8.40 -17.54 2.76
C GLY A 33 9.91 -17.32 2.91
N LEU A 34 10.35 -16.07 3.05
CA LEU A 34 11.76 -15.74 3.30
C LEU A 34 12.21 -16.28 4.67
N LEU A 35 11.40 -16.16 5.72
CA LEU A 35 11.70 -16.75 7.03
C LEU A 35 11.96 -18.26 6.92
N SER A 36 11.09 -18.96 6.20
CA SER A 36 11.25 -20.41 5.96
C SER A 36 12.49 -20.75 5.11
N LEU A 37 12.78 -19.92 4.10
CA LEU A 37 13.94 -20.12 3.21
C LEU A 37 15.28 -19.96 3.95
N PHE A 38 15.34 -19.06 4.93
CA PHE A 38 16.54 -18.78 5.74
C PHE A 38 16.58 -19.53 7.07
N ASP A 39 15.72 -20.53 7.26
CA ASP A 39 15.63 -21.36 8.47
C ASP A 39 15.54 -20.53 9.76
N MET A 40 14.77 -19.42 9.71
CA MET A 40 14.56 -18.54 10.86
C MET A 40 13.48 -19.14 11.78
N ASP A 41 13.72 -19.07 13.09
CA ASP A 41 12.78 -19.55 14.10
C ASP A 41 11.43 -18.84 14.02
N PHE A 42 10.36 -19.63 13.91
CA PHE A 42 9.00 -19.13 13.96
C PHE A 42 8.50 -19.13 15.41
N SER A 43 8.79 -18.06 16.11
CA SER A 43 8.45 -17.84 17.52
C SER A 43 7.36 -16.80 17.70
N LEU A 44 6.91 -16.60 18.93
CA LEU A 44 5.96 -15.53 19.26
C LEU A 44 6.49 -14.14 18.91
N THR A 45 7.81 -13.93 19.03
CA THR A 45 8.46 -12.67 18.63
C THR A 45 8.42 -12.46 17.11
N THR A 46 8.52 -13.54 16.33
CA THR A 46 8.37 -13.50 14.86
C THR A 46 6.95 -13.12 14.46
N VAL A 47 5.93 -13.66 15.15
CA VAL A 47 4.53 -13.28 14.94
C VAL A 47 4.32 -11.78 15.24
N ALA A 48 4.89 -11.27 16.33
CA ALA A 48 4.85 -9.85 16.66
C ALA A 48 5.53 -8.99 15.57
N ALA A 49 6.65 -9.46 14.99
CA ALA A 49 7.31 -8.80 13.88
C ALA A 49 6.43 -8.74 12.61
N ILE A 50 5.75 -9.85 12.27
CA ILE A 50 4.83 -9.91 11.13
C ILE A 50 3.66 -8.93 11.33
N LEU A 51 3.10 -8.84 12.53
CA LEU A 51 2.03 -7.87 12.83
C LEU A 51 2.53 -6.43 12.73
N THR A 52 3.74 -6.16 13.19
CA THR A 52 4.39 -4.84 13.07
C THR A 52 4.60 -4.49 11.60
N LEU A 53 5.10 -5.44 10.81
CA LEU A 53 5.26 -5.30 9.37
C LEU A 53 3.92 -5.03 8.67
N ALA A 54 2.86 -5.73 9.06
CA ALA A 54 1.52 -5.53 8.51
C ALA A 54 1.07 -4.07 8.72
N GLY A 55 1.25 -3.53 9.91
CA GLY A 55 0.96 -2.13 10.22
C GLY A 55 1.79 -1.15 9.38
N TYR A 56 3.09 -1.40 9.27
CA TYR A 56 3.99 -0.60 8.42
C TYR A 56 3.56 -0.62 6.95
N SER A 57 3.32 -1.81 6.40
CA SER A 57 2.93 -2.00 5.00
C SER A 57 1.59 -1.34 4.66
N VAL A 58 0.58 -1.45 5.54
CA VAL A 58 -0.72 -0.79 5.36
C VAL A 58 -0.55 0.73 5.36
N ASN A 59 0.24 1.28 6.27
CA ASN A 59 0.46 2.72 6.35
C ASN A 59 1.06 3.28 5.04
N ASP A 60 2.06 2.62 4.48
CA ASP A 60 2.69 3.04 3.23
C ASP A 60 1.72 2.95 2.03
N LYS A 61 0.91 1.88 1.95
CA LYS A 61 -0.12 1.73 0.93
C LYS A 61 -1.23 2.78 1.02
N VAL A 62 -1.66 3.12 2.23
CA VAL A 62 -2.66 4.18 2.45
C VAL A 62 -2.16 5.51 1.92
N VAL A 63 -0.90 5.87 2.18
CA VAL A 63 -0.29 7.11 1.68
C VAL A 63 -0.22 7.11 0.15
N THR A 64 0.17 5.98 -0.45
CA THR A 64 0.21 5.81 -1.92
C THR A 64 -1.18 5.99 -2.53
N TYR A 65 -2.19 5.36 -1.96
CA TYR A 65 -3.56 5.44 -2.46
C TYR A 65 -4.19 6.81 -2.26
N ASP A 66 -3.89 7.48 -1.17
CA ASP A 66 -4.35 8.85 -0.93
C ASP A 66 -3.80 9.81 -1.99
N ARG A 67 -2.52 9.68 -2.34
CA ARG A 67 -1.91 10.46 -3.42
C ARG A 67 -2.52 10.16 -4.79
N ILE A 68 -2.78 8.90 -5.08
CA ILE A 68 -3.45 8.51 -6.34
C ILE A 68 -4.85 9.14 -6.40
N ARG A 69 -5.61 9.11 -5.30
CA ARG A 69 -6.93 9.74 -5.21
C ARG A 69 -6.87 11.26 -5.42
N GLU A 70 -5.89 11.92 -4.82
CA GLU A 70 -5.67 13.35 -5.00
C GLU A 70 -5.41 13.69 -6.48
N ASN A 71 -4.49 12.95 -7.12
CA ASN A 71 -4.14 13.15 -8.51
C ASN A 71 -5.29 12.81 -9.47
N LEU A 72 -6.11 11.78 -9.18
CA LEU A 72 -7.32 11.48 -9.93
C LEU A 72 -8.29 12.67 -9.96
N ARG A 73 -8.45 13.37 -8.84
CA ARG A 73 -9.32 14.57 -8.76
C ARG A 73 -8.72 15.76 -9.49
N LYS A 74 -7.39 15.90 -9.46
CA LYS A 74 -6.67 17.04 -10.02
C LYS A 74 -6.49 16.95 -11.53
N PHE A 75 -6.18 15.76 -12.05
CA PHE A 75 -5.83 15.52 -13.45
C PHE A 75 -6.90 14.71 -14.19
N LYS A 76 -8.07 15.29 -14.44
CA LYS A 76 -9.24 14.62 -15.03
C LYS A 76 -9.03 14.08 -16.46
N LYS A 77 -8.10 14.66 -17.24
CA LYS A 77 -7.85 14.30 -18.65
C LYS A 77 -6.62 13.42 -18.86
N MET A 78 -5.83 13.14 -17.82
CA MET A 78 -4.58 12.38 -17.91
C MET A 78 -4.87 10.88 -18.03
N PRO A 79 -4.22 10.11 -18.92
CA PRO A 79 -4.37 8.64 -18.97
C PRO A 79 -4.08 7.99 -17.61
N GLN A 80 -4.80 6.90 -17.29
CA GLN A 80 -4.70 6.26 -15.97
C GLN A 80 -3.27 5.81 -15.64
N LEU A 81 -2.56 5.22 -16.59
CA LEU A 81 -1.19 4.75 -16.40
C LEU A 81 -0.22 5.89 -16.10
N GLU A 82 -0.34 6.99 -16.84
CA GLU A 82 0.48 8.19 -16.62
C GLU A 82 0.19 8.83 -15.26
N LEU A 83 -1.07 8.85 -14.85
CA LEU A 83 -1.49 9.35 -13.55
C LEU A 83 -0.94 8.49 -12.40
N LEU A 84 -0.96 7.15 -12.54
CA LEU A 84 -0.37 6.24 -11.56
C LEU A 84 1.14 6.47 -11.45
N ASN A 85 1.86 6.55 -12.58
CA ASN A 85 3.30 6.84 -12.59
C ASN A 85 3.63 8.19 -11.94
N LYS A 86 2.84 9.23 -12.26
CA LYS A 86 3.00 10.53 -11.62
C LYS A 86 2.77 10.46 -10.11
N SER A 87 1.73 9.78 -9.67
CA SER A 87 1.40 9.65 -8.25
C SER A 87 2.50 8.93 -7.47
N ILE A 88 3.06 7.88 -8.04
CA ILE A 88 4.18 7.15 -7.46
C ILE A 88 5.42 8.06 -7.37
N ASN A 89 5.76 8.78 -8.43
CA ASN A 89 6.89 9.71 -8.42
C ASN A 89 6.75 10.81 -7.37
N ASP A 90 5.53 11.31 -7.15
CA ASP A 90 5.26 12.35 -6.16
C ASP A 90 5.56 11.90 -4.71
N ILE A 91 5.40 10.60 -4.41
CA ILE A 91 5.63 10.04 -3.07
C ILE A 91 6.94 9.27 -2.95
N PHE A 92 7.64 9.01 -4.06
CA PHE A 92 8.81 8.13 -4.13
C PHE A 92 9.88 8.47 -3.08
N SER A 93 10.28 9.74 -3.01
CA SER A 93 11.28 10.17 -2.03
C SER A 93 10.85 9.91 -0.59
N ARG A 94 9.57 10.11 -0.27
CA ARG A 94 9.02 9.86 1.06
C ARG A 94 9.03 8.37 1.39
N THR A 95 8.55 7.52 0.48
CA THR A 95 8.48 6.07 0.66
C THR A 95 9.89 5.48 0.81
N ILE A 96 10.84 5.90 -0.03
CA ILE A 96 12.23 5.45 0.08
C ILE A 96 12.88 5.92 1.39
N LEU A 97 12.68 7.18 1.79
CA LEU A 97 13.26 7.69 3.03
C LEU A 97 12.71 6.97 4.26
N THR A 98 11.38 6.77 4.31
CA THR A 98 10.73 6.03 5.40
C THR A 98 11.17 4.56 5.44
N GLY A 99 11.24 3.92 4.27
CA GLY A 99 11.74 2.55 4.14
C GLY A 99 13.20 2.42 4.57
N LEU A 100 14.06 3.33 4.12
CA LEU A 100 15.49 3.31 4.44
C LEU A 100 15.74 3.52 5.94
N THR A 101 15.07 4.46 6.58
CA THR A 101 15.23 4.71 8.03
C THR A 101 14.79 3.51 8.85
N THR A 102 13.65 2.91 8.53
CA THR A 102 13.17 1.69 9.20
C THR A 102 14.08 0.50 8.94
N PHE A 103 14.55 0.35 7.69
CA PHE A 103 15.50 -0.69 7.32
C PHE A 103 16.80 -0.60 8.09
N LEU A 104 17.40 0.60 8.20
CA LEU A 104 18.65 0.81 8.94
C LEU A 104 18.48 0.53 10.44
N ALA A 105 17.35 0.95 11.03
CA ALA A 105 17.05 0.66 12.43
C ALA A 105 16.90 -0.86 12.67
N ALA A 106 16.17 -1.55 11.80
CA ALA A 106 15.98 -3.01 11.89
C ALA A 106 17.31 -3.77 11.61
N LEU A 107 18.13 -3.27 10.69
CA LEU A 107 19.45 -3.85 10.40
C LEU A 107 20.41 -3.70 11.60
N ALA A 108 20.40 -2.55 12.25
CA ALA A 108 21.15 -2.35 13.50
C ALA A 108 20.70 -3.32 14.59
N LEU A 109 19.37 -3.51 14.73
CA LEU A 109 18.81 -4.49 15.66
C LEU A 109 19.20 -5.93 15.29
N PHE A 110 19.23 -6.26 14.00
CA PHE A 110 19.69 -7.56 13.52
C PHE A 110 21.17 -7.82 13.84
N ALA A 111 22.01 -6.80 13.70
CA ALA A 111 23.45 -6.91 13.94
C ALA A 111 23.83 -6.95 15.43
N PHE A 112 23.08 -6.23 16.29
CA PHE A 112 23.44 -6.02 17.70
C PHE A 112 22.42 -6.57 18.70
N GLY A 113 21.24 -7.03 18.26
CA GLY A 113 20.13 -7.47 19.13
C GLY A 113 20.29 -8.87 19.76
N GLY A 114 21.32 -9.61 19.38
CA GLY A 114 21.55 -10.98 19.87
C GLY A 114 20.56 -12.00 19.31
N ASP A 115 20.73 -13.27 19.72
CA ASP A 115 19.98 -14.40 19.13
C ASP A 115 18.48 -14.31 19.37
N THR A 116 18.05 -13.77 20.52
CA THR A 116 16.63 -13.64 20.88
C THR A 116 15.86 -12.73 19.92
N LEU A 117 16.50 -11.70 19.38
CA LEU A 117 15.89 -10.73 18.48
C LEU A 117 16.23 -10.99 17.00
N ARG A 118 16.98 -12.03 16.70
CA ARG A 118 17.47 -12.30 15.36
C ARG A 118 16.33 -12.53 14.37
N SER A 119 15.41 -13.46 14.67
CA SER A 119 14.26 -13.74 13.80
C SER A 119 13.30 -12.57 13.71
N PHE A 120 13.10 -11.82 14.81
CA PHE A 120 12.29 -10.60 14.82
C PHE A 120 12.86 -9.54 13.87
N SER A 121 14.12 -9.18 14.06
CA SER A 121 14.78 -8.13 13.29
C SER A 121 14.95 -8.51 11.81
N PHE A 122 15.25 -9.78 11.52
CA PHE A 122 15.27 -10.30 10.15
C PHE A 122 13.90 -10.15 9.48
N THR A 123 12.82 -10.48 10.17
CA THR A 123 11.45 -10.32 9.67
C THR A 123 11.17 -8.86 9.28
N ILE A 124 11.57 -7.90 10.13
CA ILE A 124 11.37 -6.48 9.84
C ILE A 124 12.24 -6.03 8.66
N VAL A 125 13.52 -6.43 8.62
CA VAL A 125 14.45 -6.11 7.51
C VAL A 125 13.89 -6.61 6.18
N ALA A 126 13.57 -7.90 6.10
CA ALA A 126 13.00 -8.52 4.89
C ALA A 126 11.65 -7.89 4.52
N GLY A 127 10.78 -7.71 5.51
CA GLY A 127 9.45 -7.17 5.33
C GLY A 127 9.42 -5.72 4.87
N VAL A 128 10.32 -4.87 5.34
CA VAL A 128 10.43 -3.47 4.87
C VAL A 128 10.83 -3.42 3.39
N VAL A 129 11.78 -4.26 2.97
CA VAL A 129 12.19 -4.34 1.56
C VAL A 129 11.03 -4.80 0.68
N VAL A 130 10.38 -5.90 1.07
CA VAL A 130 9.21 -6.46 0.36
C VAL A 130 8.05 -5.46 0.34
N GLY A 131 7.72 -4.84 1.47
CA GLY A 131 6.63 -3.89 1.62
C GLY A 131 6.84 -2.61 0.81
N THR A 132 8.06 -2.06 0.80
CA THR A 132 8.41 -0.89 -0.02
C THR A 132 8.26 -1.21 -1.51
N TYR A 133 8.78 -2.34 -1.96
CA TYR A 133 8.60 -2.81 -3.34
C TYR A 133 7.11 -3.00 -3.68
N SER A 134 6.38 -3.68 -2.81
CA SER A 134 4.96 -3.95 -2.99
C SER A 134 4.11 -2.68 -3.04
N SER A 135 4.40 -1.69 -2.19
CA SER A 135 3.72 -0.40 -2.19
C SER A 135 3.84 0.35 -3.51
N ILE A 136 5.00 0.27 -4.16
CA ILE A 136 5.27 0.98 -5.41
C ILE A 136 4.72 0.20 -6.60
N TYR A 137 5.04 -1.09 -6.73
CA TYR A 137 4.78 -1.88 -7.93
C TYR A 137 3.48 -2.68 -7.85
N VAL A 138 3.29 -3.48 -6.79
CA VAL A 138 2.13 -4.37 -6.67
C VAL A 138 0.85 -3.55 -6.53
N SER A 139 0.89 -2.48 -5.73
CA SER A 139 -0.25 -1.58 -5.56
C SER A 139 -0.64 -0.88 -6.85
N ALA A 140 0.33 -0.41 -7.65
CA ALA A 140 0.07 0.24 -8.92
C ALA A 140 -0.53 -0.72 -9.96
N VAL A 141 0.00 -1.93 -10.06
CA VAL A 141 -0.51 -2.97 -10.97
C VAL A 141 -1.93 -3.37 -10.61
N LEU A 142 -2.20 -3.61 -9.32
CA LEU A 142 -3.54 -3.96 -8.86
C LEU A 142 -4.56 -2.85 -9.16
N LEU A 143 -4.19 -1.60 -8.94
CA LEU A 143 -5.07 -0.47 -9.26
C LEU A 143 -5.24 -0.26 -10.76
N ASN A 144 -4.25 -0.60 -11.58
CA ASN A 144 -4.37 -0.51 -13.04
C ASN A 144 -5.36 -1.54 -13.61
N LEU A 145 -5.60 -2.65 -12.90
CA LEU A 145 -6.62 -3.65 -13.27
C LEU A 145 -8.06 -3.12 -13.06
N PHE A 146 -8.23 -2.11 -12.21
CA PHE A 146 -9.51 -1.45 -11.99
C PHE A 146 -9.61 -0.18 -12.83
N ASP A 147 -10.73 0.02 -13.50
CA ASP A 147 -11.02 1.29 -14.21
C ASP A 147 -11.41 2.37 -13.17
N LEU A 148 -10.37 3.02 -12.63
CA LEU A 148 -10.54 4.04 -11.59
C LEU A 148 -11.26 5.28 -12.11
N ARG A 149 -11.19 5.55 -13.42
CA ARG A 149 -11.81 6.74 -14.04
C ARG A 149 -13.29 6.55 -14.24
N ALA A 150 -13.72 5.44 -14.82
CA ALA A 150 -15.14 5.15 -14.96
C ALA A 150 -15.86 5.18 -13.61
N THR A 151 -15.17 4.73 -12.55
CA THR A 151 -15.68 4.77 -11.18
C THR A 151 -15.76 6.21 -10.63
N GLN A 152 -14.79 7.06 -10.96
CA GLN A 152 -14.79 8.46 -10.51
C GLN A 152 -15.82 9.31 -11.27
N GLU A 153 -15.93 9.17 -12.58
CA GLU A 153 -16.94 9.85 -13.40
C GLU A 153 -18.35 9.50 -12.95
N ALA A 154 -18.60 8.22 -12.66
CA ALA A 154 -19.86 7.77 -12.07
C ALA A 154 -20.14 8.41 -10.70
N LYS A 155 -19.10 8.72 -9.91
CA LYS A 155 -19.23 9.43 -8.63
C LYS A 155 -19.54 10.91 -8.82
N GLU A 156 -18.88 11.58 -9.75
CA GLU A 156 -19.13 13.00 -10.06
C GLU A 156 -20.55 13.22 -10.60
N GLN A 157 -21.05 12.33 -11.46
CA GLN A 157 -22.41 12.38 -11.97
C GLN A 157 -23.48 12.25 -10.88
N VAL A 158 -23.18 11.53 -9.80
CA VAL A 158 -24.11 11.37 -8.65
C VAL A 158 -24.11 12.59 -7.74
N ILE A 159 -22.92 13.23 -7.56
CA ILE A 159 -22.80 14.42 -6.73
C ILE A 159 -23.35 15.64 -7.46
N ASN A 160 -23.22 15.69 -8.77
CA ASN A 160 -23.66 16.81 -9.60
C ASN A 160 -24.52 16.31 -10.79
N PRO A 161 -25.77 15.85 -10.53
CA PRO A 161 -26.65 15.23 -11.53
C PRO A 161 -27.05 16.16 -12.67
N PHE A 162 -26.87 17.47 -12.51
CA PHE A 162 -27.24 18.51 -13.49
C PHE A 162 -26.04 19.09 -14.23
N GLY A 163 -24.83 18.51 -14.10
CA GLY A 163 -23.58 18.90 -14.79
C GLY A 163 -23.51 20.38 -15.12
N ASN A 164 -22.42 21.06 -14.95
CA ASN A 164 -22.29 22.50 -15.21
C ASN A 164 -23.09 22.98 -16.42
N VAL A 165 -24.29 23.47 -16.18
CA VAL A 165 -25.03 24.34 -17.09
C VAL A 165 -24.51 25.75 -16.85
N GLY A 166 -23.49 26.12 -17.62
CA GLY A 166 -22.86 27.43 -17.57
C GLY A 166 -21.65 27.46 -18.47
#